data_7018d229abe1bdc40bdaa0095a81b02c
#
_entry.id   7018d229abe1bdc40bdaa0095a81b02c
#
_cell.length_a   1.000
_cell.length_b   1.000
_cell.length_c   1.000
_cell.angle_alpha   90.00
_cell.angle_beta   90.00
_cell.angle_gamma   90.00
#
_symmetry.space_group_name_H-M   'P 1'
#
loop_
_entity.id
_entity.type
_entity.pdbx_description
1 polymer ?
#
loop_
_entity_poly.entity_id
_entity_poly.type
_entity_poly.pdbx_seq_one_letter_code
_entity_poly.pdbx_strand_id
1 'polypeptide(L)'
;MSKVQVGKKVPDFRALLDNEETFKFSENKGKNLVIYFYPKDNTPGCTKEGEDFRDNYNVLKKLNTEVIGVSKDSAASHQKFIAKFNFPFNLISDEDEKVCNLFDVIKEKNMYGRKYMGIERSTFLIDANGKLVKEWRKVRVKGHVAVSYTHLTLPTICSV
;
A
#
# COMPACT_ATOMS: atom_id res chain seq x y z
N MET A 1 -13.10 3.13 -13.10
CA MET A 1 -12.92 1.67 -13.25
C MET A 1 -11.47 1.31 -12.99
N SER A 2 -11.25 0.29 -12.18
CA SER A 2 -9.89 -0.13 -11.83
C SER A 2 -9.18 -0.75 -13.03
N LYS A 3 -7.92 -0.37 -13.25
CA LYS A 3 -7.06 -0.98 -14.26
C LYS A 3 -6.33 -2.21 -13.71
N VAL A 4 -6.44 -2.45 -12.41
CA VAL A 4 -5.88 -3.64 -11.76
C VAL A 4 -7.01 -4.60 -11.43
N GLN A 5 -6.75 -5.89 -11.61
CA GLN A 5 -7.73 -6.94 -11.33
C GLN A 5 -7.04 -8.14 -10.73
N VAL A 6 -7.68 -8.74 -9.73
CA VAL A 6 -7.17 -9.99 -9.12
C VAL A 6 -7.03 -11.05 -10.22
N GLY A 7 -5.88 -11.70 -10.23
CA GLY A 7 -5.56 -12.74 -11.23
C GLY A 7 -4.87 -12.23 -12.48
N LYS A 8 -4.69 -10.91 -12.60
CA LYS A 8 -4.05 -10.33 -13.79
C LYS A 8 -2.82 -9.53 -13.40
N LYS A 9 -1.91 -9.36 -14.35
CA LYS A 9 -0.70 -8.55 -14.14
C LYS A 9 -1.08 -7.09 -13.95
N VAL A 10 -0.43 -6.45 -12.98
CA VAL A 10 -0.58 -5.03 -12.74
C VAL A 10 0.20 -4.27 -13.82
N PRO A 11 -0.40 -3.24 -14.46
CA PRO A 11 0.32 -2.42 -15.43
C PRO A 11 1.53 -1.75 -14.77
N ASP A 12 2.61 -1.61 -15.51
CA ASP A 12 3.80 -0.93 -15.01
C ASP A 12 3.49 0.52 -14.67
N PHE A 13 4.13 1.02 -13.63
CA PHE A 13 3.99 2.42 -13.23
C PHE A 13 5.24 2.92 -12.54
N ARG A 14 5.38 4.24 -12.49
CA ARG A 14 6.45 4.93 -11.77
C ARG A 14 5.83 5.92 -10.81
N ALA A 15 6.49 6.14 -9.70
CA ALA A 15 5.98 7.02 -8.66
C ALA A 15 7.09 7.68 -7.86
N LEU A 16 6.83 8.85 -7.32
CA LEU A 16 7.76 9.59 -6.48
C LEU A 16 7.77 9.01 -5.06
N LEU A 17 8.96 8.68 -4.56
CA LEU A 17 9.13 8.22 -3.19
C LEU A 17 9.38 9.37 -2.22
N ASP A 18 9.30 9.08 -0.93
CA ASP A 18 9.56 10.03 0.15
C ASP A 18 10.95 10.66 0.07
N ASN A 19 11.94 9.91 -0.42
CA ASN A 19 13.32 10.38 -0.58
C ASN A 19 13.56 11.06 -1.93
N GLU A 20 12.51 11.38 -2.65
CA GLU A 20 12.52 12.01 -3.98
C GLU A 20 13.11 11.13 -5.08
N GLU A 21 13.40 9.88 -4.81
CA GLU A 21 13.75 8.89 -5.83
C GLU A 21 12.48 8.39 -6.53
N THR A 22 12.66 7.72 -7.66
CA THR A 22 11.55 7.15 -8.41
C THR A 22 11.40 5.68 -8.11
N PHE A 23 10.21 5.29 -7.67
CA PHE A 23 9.82 3.89 -7.57
C PHE A 23 9.39 3.41 -8.96
N LYS A 24 10.01 2.35 -9.46
CA LYS A 24 9.65 1.73 -10.73
C LYS A 24 9.10 0.35 -10.42
N PHE A 25 7.82 0.16 -10.68
CA PHE A 25 7.16 -1.12 -10.37
C PHE A 25 7.84 -2.29 -11.08
N SER A 26 8.25 -2.11 -12.33
CA SER A 26 8.93 -3.16 -13.09
C SER A 26 10.23 -3.65 -12.44
N GLU A 27 10.88 -2.84 -11.60
CA GLU A 27 12.11 -3.22 -10.91
C GLU A 27 11.84 -4.06 -9.66
N ASN A 28 10.58 -4.23 -9.28
CA ASN A 28 10.21 -5.06 -8.13
C ASN A 28 10.03 -6.54 -8.48
N LYS A 29 10.27 -6.92 -9.72
CA LYS A 29 10.17 -8.33 -10.13
C LYS A 29 11.07 -9.21 -9.29
N GLY A 30 10.56 -10.39 -8.95
CA GLY A 30 11.26 -11.32 -8.09
C GLY A 30 10.91 -11.19 -6.62
N LYS A 31 10.15 -10.16 -6.26
CA LYS A 31 9.67 -9.94 -4.89
C LYS A 31 8.16 -9.74 -4.89
N ASN A 32 7.52 -10.24 -3.85
CA ASN A 32 6.12 -9.89 -3.59
C ASN A 32 6.06 -8.44 -3.10
N LEU A 33 4.95 -7.77 -3.37
CA LEU A 33 4.74 -6.38 -2.96
C LEU A 33 3.41 -6.26 -2.25
N VAL A 34 3.44 -5.71 -1.04
CA VAL A 34 2.25 -5.21 -0.36
C VAL A 34 2.23 -3.71 -0.56
N ILE A 35 1.27 -3.23 -1.32
CA ILE A 35 1.07 -1.79 -1.51
C ILE A 35 -0.24 -1.39 -0.82
N TYR A 36 -0.16 -0.47 0.14
CA TYR A 36 -1.33 -0.04 0.88
C TYR A 36 -1.57 1.45 0.70
N PHE A 37 -2.83 1.80 0.50
CA PHE A 37 -3.28 3.17 0.29
C PHE A 37 -3.97 3.67 1.54
N TYR A 38 -3.62 4.88 1.98
CA TYR A 38 -4.19 5.47 3.19
C TYR A 38 -4.48 6.96 2.97
N PRO A 39 -5.47 7.53 3.69
CA PRO A 39 -5.93 8.88 3.41
C PRO A 39 -4.93 9.99 3.69
N LYS A 40 -4.21 9.93 4.81
CA LYS A 40 -3.36 11.06 5.21
C LYS A 40 -2.33 10.69 6.25
N ASP A 41 -1.10 11.21 6.07
CA ASP A 41 -0.01 11.04 7.03
C ASP A 41 -0.39 11.54 8.42
N ASN A 42 0.14 10.86 9.43
CA ASN A 42 0.08 11.26 10.83
C ASN A 42 -1.34 11.41 11.38
N THR A 43 -2.30 10.67 10.83
CA THR A 43 -3.63 10.52 11.41
C THR A 43 -3.68 9.21 12.22
N PRO A 44 -4.58 9.09 13.23
CA PRO A 44 -4.55 7.92 14.12
C PRO A 44 -4.63 6.56 13.41
N GLY A 45 -5.56 6.39 12.48
CA GLY A 45 -5.70 5.12 11.75
C GLY A 45 -4.53 4.84 10.84
N CYS A 46 -4.04 5.84 10.13
CA CYS A 46 -2.91 5.69 9.21
C CYS A 46 -1.62 5.42 9.97
N THR A 47 -1.44 6.05 11.12
CA THR A 47 -0.29 5.79 12.00
C THR A 47 -0.33 4.35 12.50
N LYS A 48 -1.48 3.88 12.99
CA LYS A 48 -1.63 2.52 13.50
C LYS A 48 -1.35 1.48 12.42
N GLU A 49 -1.86 1.69 11.22
CA GLU A 49 -1.61 0.80 10.08
C GLU A 49 -0.13 0.74 9.74
N GLY A 50 0.53 1.90 9.67
CA GLY A 50 1.96 1.98 9.41
C GLY A 50 2.79 1.30 10.49
N GLU A 51 2.43 1.49 11.75
CA GLU A 51 3.10 0.84 12.87
C GLU A 51 2.94 -0.68 12.83
N ASP A 52 1.76 -1.17 12.45
CA ASP A 52 1.53 -2.61 12.32
C ASP A 52 2.37 -3.21 11.20
N PHE A 53 2.50 -2.53 10.06
CA PHE A 53 3.41 -2.96 8.99
C PHE A 53 4.86 -2.89 9.44
N ARG A 54 5.25 -1.83 10.15
CA ARG A 54 6.60 -1.69 10.71
C ARG A 54 6.94 -2.89 11.61
N ASP A 55 6.05 -3.22 12.52
CA ASP A 55 6.29 -4.27 13.51
C ASP A 55 6.34 -5.66 12.88
N ASN A 56 5.73 -5.84 11.71
CA ASN A 56 5.74 -7.10 10.97
C ASN A 56 6.68 -7.09 9.76
N TYR A 57 7.44 -6.01 9.59
CA TYR A 57 8.27 -5.84 8.39
C TYR A 57 9.30 -6.96 8.22
N ASN A 58 9.98 -7.34 9.30
CA ASN A 58 10.99 -8.39 9.25
C ASN A 58 10.40 -9.74 8.83
N VAL A 59 9.19 -10.03 9.27
CA VAL A 59 8.49 -11.28 8.89
C VAL A 59 8.15 -11.23 7.40
N LEU A 60 7.64 -10.10 6.93
CA LEU A 60 7.32 -9.91 5.52
C LEU A 60 8.57 -10.02 4.64
N LYS A 61 9.69 -9.46 5.07
CA LYS A 61 10.97 -9.58 4.34
C LYS A 61 11.42 -11.04 4.24
N LYS A 62 11.22 -11.84 5.28
CA LYS A 62 11.52 -13.27 5.24
C LYS A 62 10.64 -14.02 4.24
N LEU A 63 9.46 -13.47 3.92
CA LEU A 63 8.56 -14.00 2.91
C LEU A 63 8.82 -13.40 1.54
N ASN A 64 9.99 -12.81 1.33
CA ASN A 64 10.37 -12.14 0.08
C ASN A 64 9.37 -11.06 -0.33
N THR A 65 8.91 -10.28 0.63
CA THR A 65 7.86 -9.29 0.44
C THR A 65 8.34 -7.90 0.83
N GLU A 66 8.15 -6.93 -0.05
CA GLU A 66 8.38 -5.52 0.23
C GLU A 66 7.05 -4.84 0.57
N VAL A 67 7.11 -3.82 1.39
CA VAL A 67 5.94 -3.01 1.77
C VAL A 67 6.14 -1.60 1.27
N ILE A 68 5.09 -1.01 0.70
CA ILE A 68 5.11 0.39 0.33
C ILE A 68 3.74 1.01 0.61
N GLY A 69 3.74 2.19 1.22
CA GLY A 69 2.52 2.92 1.48
C GLY A 69 2.32 4.04 0.47
N VAL A 70 1.08 4.42 0.21
CA VAL A 70 0.74 5.45 -0.77
C VAL A 70 -0.30 6.39 -0.20
N SER A 71 -0.04 7.68 -0.28
CA SER A 71 -1.06 8.71 -0.06
C SER A 71 -0.76 9.91 -0.96
N LYS A 72 -1.65 10.91 -0.92
CA LYS A 72 -1.48 12.14 -1.71
C LYS A 72 -0.63 13.18 -1.00
N ASP A 73 -0.09 12.86 0.17
CA ASP A 73 0.78 13.77 0.91
C ASP A 73 2.10 13.97 0.16
N SER A 74 2.76 15.11 0.44
CA SER A 74 4.04 15.44 -0.18
C SER A 74 5.18 14.53 0.32
N ALA A 75 6.27 14.51 -0.44
CA ALA A 75 7.48 13.79 -0.02
C ALA A 75 7.99 14.32 1.33
N ALA A 76 7.94 15.64 1.55
CA ALA A 76 8.36 16.23 2.82
C ALA A 76 7.50 15.74 3.99
N SER A 77 6.17 15.64 3.78
CA SER A 77 5.26 15.09 4.79
C SER A 77 5.60 13.64 5.11
N HIS A 78 5.83 12.84 4.07
CA HIS A 78 6.21 11.43 4.22
C HIS A 78 7.53 11.27 4.99
N GLN A 79 8.52 12.11 4.73
CA GLN A 79 9.79 12.07 5.45
C GLN A 79 9.58 12.27 6.95
N LYS A 80 8.75 13.24 7.32
CA LYS A 80 8.42 13.50 8.73
C LYS A 80 7.67 12.33 9.36
N PHE A 81 6.74 11.75 8.63
CA PHE A 81 5.95 10.62 9.11
C PHE A 81 6.83 9.40 9.36
N ILE A 82 7.68 9.06 8.39
CA ILE A 82 8.65 7.97 8.50
C ILE A 82 9.58 8.18 9.69
N ALA A 83 10.14 9.39 9.84
CA ALA A 83 11.08 9.69 10.92
C ALA A 83 10.40 9.60 12.30
N LYS A 84 9.17 10.09 12.39
CA LYS A 84 8.43 10.11 13.66
C LYS A 84 8.12 8.70 14.19
N PHE A 85 7.83 7.77 13.31
CA PHE A 85 7.41 6.41 13.68
C PHE A 85 8.40 5.33 13.29
N ASN A 86 9.56 5.71 12.77
CA ASN A 86 10.64 4.78 12.39
C ASN A 86 10.19 3.71 11.41
N PHE A 87 9.49 4.10 10.36
CA PHE A 87 9.07 3.15 9.33
C PHE A 87 10.29 2.65 8.54
N PRO A 88 10.45 1.33 8.37
CA PRO A 88 11.58 0.76 7.63
C PRO A 88 11.32 0.65 6.12
N PHE A 89 10.22 1.15 5.64
CA PHE A 89 9.81 1.08 4.24
C PHE A 89 9.52 2.49 3.71
N ASN A 90 9.50 2.60 2.39
CA ASN A 90 9.25 3.87 1.71
C ASN A 90 7.76 4.15 1.55
N LEU A 91 7.43 5.41 1.36
CA LEU A 91 6.08 5.87 1.05
C LEU A 91 6.09 6.56 -0.30
N ILE A 92 5.06 6.30 -1.11
CA ILE A 92 4.85 6.98 -2.39
C ILE A 92 4.07 8.27 -2.15
N SER A 93 4.59 9.38 -2.70
CA SER A 93 3.91 10.67 -2.74
C SER A 93 3.15 10.76 -4.05
N ASP A 94 1.83 10.52 -4.00
CA ASP A 94 0.98 10.46 -5.19
C ASP A 94 0.10 11.71 -5.29
N GLU A 95 0.72 12.88 -5.27
CA GLU A 95 -0.01 14.16 -5.26
C GLU A 95 -0.90 14.35 -6.48
N ASP A 96 -0.53 13.80 -7.63
CA ASP A 96 -1.31 13.86 -8.87
C ASP A 96 -2.34 12.74 -9.01
N GLU A 97 -2.47 11.89 -8.01
CA GLU A 97 -3.44 10.79 -7.95
C GLU A 97 -3.23 9.70 -9.03
N LYS A 98 -2.09 9.68 -9.68
CA LYS A 98 -1.81 8.75 -10.77
C LYS A 98 -1.89 7.29 -10.33
N VAL A 99 -1.21 6.95 -9.24
CA VAL A 99 -1.20 5.59 -8.70
C VAL A 99 -2.55 5.27 -8.05
N CYS A 100 -3.11 6.22 -7.33
CA CYS A 100 -4.44 6.05 -6.73
C CYS A 100 -5.51 5.74 -7.80
N ASN A 101 -5.46 6.42 -8.94
CA ASN A 101 -6.41 6.17 -10.02
C ASN A 101 -6.16 4.84 -10.72
N LEU A 102 -4.89 4.42 -10.84
CA LEU A 102 -4.56 3.11 -11.39
C LEU A 102 -5.21 1.99 -10.58
N PHE A 103 -5.20 2.10 -9.26
CA PHE A 103 -5.77 1.10 -8.35
C PHE A 103 -7.23 1.39 -7.98
N ASP A 104 -7.80 2.48 -8.49
CA ASP A 104 -9.19 2.86 -8.26
C ASP A 104 -9.54 2.96 -6.78
N VAL A 105 -8.75 3.71 -6.04
CA VAL A 105 -8.94 3.91 -4.59
C VAL A 105 -9.49 5.28 -4.23
N ILE A 106 -9.68 6.16 -5.22
CA ILE A 106 -10.30 7.47 -4.98
C ILE A 106 -11.81 7.28 -5.03
N LYS A 107 -12.47 7.50 -3.90
CA LYS A 107 -13.91 7.28 -3.75
C LYS A 107 -14.58 8.49 -3.12
N GLU A 108 -15.87 8.63 -3.36
CA GLU A 108 -16.67 9.66 -2.72
C GLU A 108 -16.82 9.32 -1.23
N LYS A 109 -16.48 10.28 -0.40
CA LYS A 109 -16.62 10.18 1.05
C LYS A 109 -17.56 11.26 1.56
N ASN A 110 -18.20 11.02 2.71
CA ASN A 110 -19.07 11.97 3.35
C ASN A 110 -18.58 12.22 4.78
N MET A 111 -18.35 13.51 5.10
CA MET A 111 -17.97 13.91 6.45
C MET A 111 -18.79 15.13 6.85
N TYR A 112 -19.60 14.98 7.90
CA TYR A 112 -20.49 16.05 8.39
C TYR A 112 -21.40 16.60 7.30
N GLY A 113 -21.96 15.71 6.45
CA GLY A 113 -22.83 16.12 5.34
C GLY A 113 -22.13 16.63 4.11
N ARG A 114 -20.81 16.79 4.14
CA ARG A 114 -20.01 17.19 2.98
C ARG A 114 -19.50 15.99 2.24
N LYS A 115 -19.71 15.97 0.94
CA LYS A 115 -19.16 14.97 0.04
C LYS A 115 -17.83 15.45 -0.52
N TYR A 116 -16.84 14.56 -0.55
CA TYR A 116 -15.53 14.87 -1.14
C TYR A 116 -14.91 13.58 -1.68
N MET A 117 -13.96 13.73 -2.59
CA MET A 117 -13.21 12.60 -3.15
C MET A 117 -11.95 12.39 -2.32
N GLY A 118 -11.74 11.17 -1.87
CA GLY A 118 -10.57 10.84 -1.07
C GLY A 118 -10.19 9.37 -1.19
N ILE A 119 -9.02 9.02 -0.64
CA ILE A 119 -8.53 7.65 -0.69
C ILE A 119 -9.36 6.77 0.23
N GLU A 120 -9.90 5.69 -0.33
CA GLU A 120 -10.49 4.59 0.43
C GLU A 120 -9.35 3.67 0.85
N ARG A 121 -9.18 3.46 2.15
CA ARG A 121 -8.10 2.62 2.68
C ARG A 121 -8.17 1.24 2.04
N SER A 122 -7.11 0.86 1.34
CA SER A 122 -7.06 -0.37 0.56
C SER A 122 -5.65 -0.94 0.57
N THR A 123 -5.55 -2.26 0.47
CA THR A 123 -4.26 -2.95 0.40
C THR A 123 -4.30 -3.97 -0.73
N PHE A 124 -3.20 -4.08 -1.44
CA PHE A 124 -3.06 -4.98 -2.59
C PHE A 124 -1.82 -5.83 -2.41
N LEU A 125 -1.97 -7.13 -2.62
CA LEU A 125 -0.85 -8.07 -2.60
C LEU A 125 -0.55 -8.47 -4.04
N ILE A 126 0.69 -8.18 -4.48
CA ILE A 126 1.16 -8.45 -5.82
C ILE A 126 2.32 -9.45 -5.70
N ASP A 127 2.28 -10.52 -6.51
CA ASP A 127 3.30 -11.56 -6.43
C ASP A 127 4.59 -11.15 -7.17
N ALA A 128 5.59 -12.02 -7.09
CA ALA A 128 6.91 -11.79 -7.67
C ALA A 128 6.88 -11.64 -9.20
N ASN A 129 5.82 -12.08 -9.85
CA ASN A 129 5.61 -11.96 -11.30
C ASN A 129 4.84 -10.70 -11.68
N GLY A 130 4.46 -9.88 -10.71
CA GLY A 130 3.70 -8.66 -10.95
C GLY A 130 2.19 -8.89 -11.08
N LYS A 131 1.70 -10.03 -10.65
CA LYS A 131 0.28 -10.39 -10.73
C LYS A 131 -0.42 -10.02 -9.43
N LEU A 132 -1.59 -9.37 -9.51
CA LEU A 132 -2.39 -9.06 -8.34
C LEU A 132 -3.04 -10.34 -7.82
N VAL A 133 -2.67 -10.72 -6.60
CA VAL A 133 -3.11 -11.96 -5.98
C VAL A 133 -4.36 -11.74 -5.13
N LYS A 134 -4.39 -10.63 -4.41
CA LYS A 134 -5.47 -10.33 -3.47
C LYS A 134 -5.61 -8.83 -3.31
N GLU A 135 -6.84 -8.37 -3.08
CA GLU A 135 -7.11 -7.00 -2.71
C GLU A 135 -8.04 -6.95 -1.51
N TRP A 136 -7.81 -5.96 -0.65
CA TRP A 136 -8.66 -5.65 0.49
C TRP A 136 -9.06 -4.18 0.33
N ARG A 137 -10.35 -3.93 0.19
CA ARG A 137 -10.89 -2.57 0.07
C ARG A 137 -11.70 -2.21 1.31
N LYS A 138 -11.82 -0.91 1.61
CA LYS A 138 -12.48 -0.40 2.82
C LYS A 138 -11.90 -1.04 4.08
N VAL A 139 -10.60 -1.03 4.17
CA VAL A 139 -9.87 -1.71 5.23
C VAL A 139 -10.14 -1.08 6.59
N ARG A 140 -10.39 -1.94 7.58
CA ARG A 140 -10.34 -1.57 9.00
C ARG A 140 -8.95 -1.92 9.50
N VAL A 141 -8.31 -0.96 10.19
CA VAL A 141 -6.90 -1.11 10.55
C VAL A 141 -6.65 -2.26 11.52
N LYS A 142 -7.54 -2.46 12.49
CA LYS A 142 -7.36 -3.48 13.52
C LYS A 142 -7.25 -4.89 12.90
N GLY A 143 -6.09 -5.52 13.08
CA GLY A 143 -5.84 -6.87 12.60
C GLY A 143 -5.54 -7.01 11.12
N HIS A 144 -5.60 -5.92 10.34
CA HIS A 144 -5.44 -5.98 8.89
C HIS A 144 -4.07 -6.51 8.46
N VAL A 145 -3.01 -6.04 9.08
CA VAL A 145 -1.64 -6.47 8.70
C VAL A 145 -1.46 -7.95 8.95
N ALA A 146 -2.01 -8.48 10.04
CA ALA A 146 -1.97 -9.90 10.34
C ALA A 146 -2.71 -10.73 9.28
N VAL A 147 -3.83 -10.23 8.76
CA VAL A 147 -4.57 -10.88 7.67
C VAL A 147 -3.73 -10.91 6.40
N SER A 148 -3.08 -9.80 6.05
CA SER A 148 -2.20 -9.72 4.88
C SER A 148 -1.05 -10.72 4.99
N TYR A 149 -0.43 -10.78 6.15
CA TYR A 149 0.66 -11.72 6.46
C TYR A 149 0.18 -13.17 6.34
N THR A 150 -0.96 -13.49 6.92
CA THR A 150 -1.53 -14.84 6.87
C THR A 150 -1.80 -15.27 5.44
N HIS A 151 -2.29 -14.36 4.60
CA HIS A 151 -2.53 -14.67 3.20
C HIS A 151 -1.24 -15.01 2.45
N LEU A 152 -0.13 -14.36 2.77
CA LEU A 152 1.18 -14.69 2.18
C LEU A 152 1.64 -16.09 2.55
N THR A 153 1.32 -16.54 3.76
CA THR A 153 1.75 -17.84 4.26
C THR A 153 0.87 -18.99 3.76
N LEU A 154 -0.45 -18.81 3.85
CA LEU A 154 -1.42 -19.86 3.52
C LEU A 154 -1.36 -20.31 2.05
N PRO A 155 -1.27 -19.43 1.05
CA PRO A 155 -1.19 -19.87 -0.34
C PRO A 155 0.02 -20.74 -0.62
N THR A 156 1.15 -20.45 0.03
CA THR A 156 2.36 -21.25 -0.11
C THR A 156 2.14 -22.67 0.38
N ILE A 157 1.41 -22.82 1.46
CA ILE A 157 1.09 -24.13 2.06
C ILE A 157 0.02 -24.85 1.24
N CYS A 158 -1.03 -24.14 0.87
CA CYS A 158 -2.22 -24.72 0.24
C CYS A 158 -2.06 -25.01 -1.23
N SER A 159 -1.13 -24.39 -1.91
CA SER A 159 -0.92 -24.59 -3.36
C SER A 159 0.01 -25.74 -3.68
N VAL A 160 0.43 -26.42 -2.69
CA VAL A 160 1.28 -27.61 -2.87
C VAL A 160 0.49 -28.78 -3.41
#